data_17c46f6b169e82f672e6cb87c24a29fe
#
_entry.id   17c46f6b169e82f672e6cb87c24a29fe
#
_cell.length_a   1.000
_cell.length_b   1.000
_cell.length_c   1.000
_cell.angle_alpha   90.00
_cell.angle_beta   90.00
_cell.angle_gamma   90.00
#
_symmetry.space_group_name_H-M   'P 1'
#
loop_
_entity.id
_entity.type
_entity.pdbx_description
1 polymer ?
#
loop_
_entity_poly.entity_id
_entity_poly.type
_entity_poly.pdbx_seq_one_letter_code
_entity_poly.pdbx_strand_id
1 'polypeptide(L)'
;MSSPEGARPNAPASGAHRQQSPGSSASRWAWAGGLAVAAVILFICFLRFSGTYPANADGSDQALQAWDMLHGNWLLHGWTIADVTYYTTEVPQYLIIETIRGLGPDVEHIAGASTYTLLVLAVGLLARGRSTGRAGLIRMLLAAGILLAPQFGNATHLLLSQPDHLGTQLPLLLLLLLLDRAPRRWYIPAAAFIVLAWVTVADRVALFDAVAPFIIVCGGRALYAVVRHRKSLASQWYDLSLAVASILSYAAATLATRLIAHLHGYQILPLTEQRAPLHELPQHIVLTLEGILNVYGADFFHLVTGFSPNGPDLGSMPLAAGIALAVVHLVGFALAVWGFLRAFRYFFDASELVSPVLATGILINVAVYVFSILPVSLFDTRETIAVLPFGAVLAGRLVPGTLARLPRRLRPTLACASAGVLACYLAALGYGVAQSPATNTEQAIVPWLEAHHLTTGIGTYTEANLITVDSGGRVAVRTVSWRSSGDVPRNFEYDANWFNPQQNYANFVLTNTADNGLNENGTIRRNSMIPLPAIEALHAGPPAHVYHYKTFTIMVWNHNLLDDLGRHPSTTPGQIPCSDECV
;
A
#
# COMPACT_ATOMS: atom_id res chain seq x y z
N MET A 1 46.30 -73.40 32.70
CA MET A 1 45.09 -73.35 33.50
C MET A 1 44.30 -72.12 32.95
N SER A 2 43.28 -72.42 32.25
CA SER A 2 42.39 -71.56 31.47
C SER A 2 41.36 -70.88 32.36
N SER A 3 41.10 -69.65 32.11
CA SER A 3 39.91 -68.94 32.61
C SER A 3 39.13 -68.34 31.41
N PRO A 4 37.78 -68.46 31.39
CA PRO A 4 37.00 -68.13 30.23
C PRO A 4 36.54 -66.66 30.23
N GLU A 5 36.47 -66.08 29.01
CA GLU A 5 35.88 -64.84 28.66
C GLU A 5 34.39 -64.72 29.03
N GLY A 6 34.06 -63.66 29.72
CA GLY A 6 32.67 -63.22 29.96
C GLY A 6 32.14 -62.36 28.84
N ALA A 7 31.26 -62.91 28.02
CA ALA A 7 30.51 -62.20 27.01
C ALA A 7 29.52 -61.21 27.65
N ARG A 8 29.60 -59.92 27.29
CA ARG A 8 28.57 -58.90 27.60
C ARG A 8 27.44 -58.97 26.56
N PRO A 9 26.17 -58.99 26.97
CA PRO A 9 25.08 -58.95 26.02
C PRO A 9 24.92 -57.55 25.42
N ASN A 10 24.87 -57.46 24.08
CA ASN A 10 24.52 -56.29 23.32
C ASN A 10 23.09 -55.82 23.62
N ALA A 11 22.92 -54.64 24.17
CA ALA A 11 21.63 -53.96 24.27
C ALA A 11 21.19 -53.46 22.88
N PRO A 12 19.94 -53.69 22.46
CA PRO A 12 19.44 -53.15 21.19
C PRO A 12 19.22 -51.66 21.32
N ALA A 13 19.88 -50.90 20.45
CA ALA A 13 19.62 -49.47 20.25
C ALA A 13 18.23 -49.30 19.61
N SER A 14 17.21 -49.08 20.43
CA SER A 14 15.89 -48.66 19.94
C SER A 14 15.91 -47.19 19.61
N GLY A 15 16.40 -46.87 18.43
CA GLY A 15 16.19 -45.60 17.76
C GLY A 15 14.74 -45.50 17.29
N ALA A 16 13.83 -45.19 18.21
CA ALA A 16 12.47 -44.82 17.82
C ALA A 16 12.49 -43.48 17.09
N HIS A 17 12.72 -43.51 15.78
CA HIS A 17 12.27 -42.44 14.88
C HIS A 17 10.76 -42.30 15.08
N ARG A 18 10.33 -41.32 15.89
CA ARG A 18 8.96 -40.83 15.87
C ARG A 18 8.66 -40.31 14.45
N GLN A 19 8.15 -41.20 13.60
CA GLN A 19 7.46 -40.80 12.38
C GLN A 19 6.33 -39.85 12.82
N GLN A 20 6.50 -38.54 12.50
CA GLN A 20 5.39 -37.59 12.58
C GLN A 20 4.36 -38.09 11.59
N SER A 21 3.25 -38.60 12.08
CA SER A 21 2.09 -38.97 11.28
C SER A 21 1.70 -37.73 10.45
N PRO A 22 1.55 -37.85 9.13
CA PRO A 22 1.01 -36.75 8.33
C PRO A 22 -0.36 -36.43 8.90
N GLY A 23 -0.54 -35.15 9.34
CA GLY A 23 -1.80 -34.69 9.90
C GLY A 23 -2.96 -35.14 9.01
N SER A 24 -4.00 -35.69 9.60
CA SER A 24 -5.14 -36.22 8.88
C SER A 24 -5.70 -35.18 7.92
N SER A 25 -6.23 -35.58 6.76
CA SER A 25 -6.87 -34.67 5.78
C SER A 25 -7.92 -33.79 6.44
N ALA A 26 -8.67 -34.32 7.40
CA ALA A 26 -9.63 -33.59 8.22
C ALA A 26 -9.01 -32.38 8.96
N SER A 27 -7.79 -32.50 9.50
CA SER A 27 -7.09 -31.39 10.16
C SER A 27 -6.70 -30.27 9.18
N ARG A 28 -6.37 -30.61 7.93
CA ARG A 28 -6.04 -29.60 6.88
C ARG A 28 -7.29 -28.83 6.45
N TRP A 29 -8.40 -29.52 6.25
CA TRP A 29 -9.68 -28.90 5.89
C TRP A 29 -10.22 -28.02 7.02
N ALA A 30 -10.13 -28.46 8.28
CA ALA A 30 -10.51 -27.64 9.43
C ALA A 30 -9.66 -26.36 9.54
N TRP A 31 -8.36 -26.46 9.25
CA TRP A 31 -7.46 -25.29 9.22
C TRP A 31 -7.81 -24.34 8.06
N ALA A 32 -8.01 -24.85 6.85
CA ALA A 32 -8.41 -24.05 5.70
C ALA A 32 -9.78 -23.37 5.92
N GLY A 33 -10.75 -24.11 6.48
CA GLY A 33 -12.05 -23.55 6.85
C GLY A 33 -11.94 -22.43 7.89
N GLY A 34 -11.09 -22.61 8.92
CA GLY A 34 -10.83 -21.58 9.92
C GLY A 34 -10.22 -20.30 9.34
N LEU A 35 -9.29 -20.43 8.38
CA LEU A 35 -8.72 -19.28 7.68
C LEU A 35 -9.76 -18.59 6.78
N ALA A 36 -10.60 -19.34 6.09
CA ALA A 36 -11.66 -18.78 5.25
C ALA A 36 -12.68 -17.99 6.08
N VAL A 37 -13.11 -18.53 7.21
CA VAL A 37 -14.00 -17.84 8.16
C VAL A 37 -13.33 -16.57 8.69
N ALA A 38 -12.06 -16.64 9.09
CA ALA A 38 -11.31 -15.46 9.53
C ALA A 38 -11.21 -14.41 8.41
N ALA A 39 -10.95 -14.82 7.16
CA ALA A 39 -10.90 -13.92 6.02
C ALA A 39 -12.23 -13.17 5.82
N VAL A 40 -13.36 -13.88 5.86
CA VAL A 40 -14.70 -13.27 5.71
C VAL A 40 -14.99 -12.28 6.83
N ILE A 41 -14.71 -12.66 8.08
CA ILE A 41 -14.93 -11.77 9.24
C ILE A 41 -14.06 -10.52 9.13
N LEU A 42 -12.76 -10.68 8.86
CA LEU A 42 -11.83 -9.55 8.71
C LEU A 42 -12.24 -8.65 7.55
N PHE A 43 -12.62 -9.23 6.40
CA PHE A 43 -13.08 -8.45 5.25
C PHE A 43 -14.30 -7.60 5.59
N ILE A 44 -15.32 -8.16 6.25
CA ILE A 44 -16.51 -7.40 6.66
C ILE A 44 -16.14 -6.29 7.65
N CYS A 45 -15.26 -6.58 8.62
CA CYS A 45 -14.79 -5.57 9.58
C CYS A 45 -14.02 -4.45 8.88
N PHE A 46 -13.08 -4.78 8.01
CA PHE A 46 -12.26 -3.80 7.31
C PHE A 46 -13.06 -3.01 6.27
N LEU A 47 -14.02 -3.62 5.59
CA LEU A 47 -14.92 -2.90 4.69
C LEU A 47 -15.76 -1.86 5.43
N ARG A 48 -16.29 -2.22 6.59
CA ARG A 48 -17.02 -1.27 7.44
C ARG A 48 -16.10 -0.18 7.97
N PHE A 49 -14.89 -0.53 8.36
CA PHE A 49 -13.92 0.43 8.86
C PHE A 49 -13.40 1.35 7.73
N SER A 50 -13.11 0.83 6.54
CA SER A 50 -12.76 1.61 5.37
C SER A 50 -13.81 2.68 5.06
N GLY A 51 -15.09 2.31 5.06
CA GLY A 51 -16.20 3.23 4.83
C GLY A 51 -16.36 4.33 5.88
N THR A 52 -15.60 4.33 6.98
CA THR A 52 -15.55 5.45 7.95
C THR A 52 -14.64 6.59 7.49
N TYR A 53 -13.93 6.39 6.40
CA TYR A 53 -13.10 7.38 5.74
C TYR A 53 -13.65 7.66 4.33
N PRO A 54 -13.65 8.90 3.83
CA PRO A 54 -14.11 9.17 2.48
C PRO A 54 -13.20 8.51 1.45
N ALA A 55 -13.76 8.15 0.30
CA ALA A 55 -13.00 7.76 -0.87
C ALA A 55 -12.05 8.89 -1.30
N ASN A 56 -10.98 8.56 -1.99
CA ASN A 56 -10.00 9.54 -2.45
C ASN A 56 -9.81 9.53 -3.97
N ALA A 57 -9.17 10.57 -4.48
CA ALA A 57 -9.00 10.75 -5.91
C ALA A 57 -8.06 9.73 -6.55
N ASP A 58 -7.04 9.26 -5.81
CA ASP A 58 -6.04 8.32 -6.34
C ASP A 58 -6.66 6.93 -6.56
N GLY A 59 -7.47 6.45 -5.59
CA GLY A 59 -8.22 5.20 -5.74
C GLY A 59 -9.29 5.29 -6.82
N SER A 60 -9.95 6.45 -6.93
CA SER A 60 -10.92 6.72 -7.98
C SER A 60 -10.27 6.76 -9.38
N ASP A 61 -9.04 7.28 -9.50
CA ASP A 61 -8.31 7.25 -10.76
C ASP A 61 -7.98 5.82 -11.21
N GLN A 62 -7.53 4.97 -10.28
CA GLN A 62 -7.29 3.55 -10.56
C GLN A 62 -8.59 2.82 -10.97
N ALA A 63 -9.72 3.17 -10.37
CA ALA A 63 -11.03 2.66 -10.77
C ALA A 63 -11.39 3.12 -12.20
N LEU A 64 -11.15 4.37 -12.57
CA LEU A 64 -11.37 4.86 -13.94
C LEU A 64 -10.46 4.18 -14.96
N GLN A 65 -9.20 3.91 -14.63
CA GLN A 65 -8.30 3.12 -15.47
C GLN A 65 -8.82 1.70 -15.67
N ALA A 66 -9.26 1.03 -14.61
CA ALA A 66 -9.83 -0.31 -14.68
C ALA A 66 -11.13 -0.33 -15.50
N TRP A 67 -11.98 0.69 -15.32
CA TRP A 67 -13.21 0.87 -16.11
C TRP A 67 -12.92 1.03 -17.60
N ASP A 68 -11.91 1.81 -17.96
CA ASP A 68 -11.50 1.98 -19.35
C ASP A 68 -10.95 0.68 -19.96
N MET A 69 -10.18 -0.10 -19.18
CA MET A 69 -9.75 -1.45 -19.59
C MET A 69 -10.92 -2.40 -19.83
N LEU A 70 -12.00 -2.33 -19.05
CA LEU A 70 -13.23 -3.11 -19.28
C LEU A 70 -13.93 -2.73 -20.58
N HIS A 71 -13.73 -1.49 -21.05
CA HIS A 71 -14.25 -1.02 -22.35
C HIS A 71 -13.29 -1.25 -23.51
N GLY A 72 -12.23 -2.03 -23.30
CA GLY A 72 -11.33 -2.51 -24.35
C GLY A 72 -9.99 -1.80 -24.44
N ASN A 73 -9.75 -0.76 -23.64
CA ASN A 73 -8.48 -0.02 -23.62
C ASN A 73 -7.44 -0.68 -22.70
N TRP A 74 -7.07 -1.94 -23.00
CA TRP A 74 -6.18 -2.75 -22.16
C TRP A 74 -4.80 -2.13 -21.91
N LEU A 75 -4.26 -1.38 -22.88
CA LEU A 75 -2.96 -0.72 -22.73
C LEU A 75 -3.08 0.72 -22.24
N LEU A 76 -4.28 1.17 -21.89
CA LEU A 76 -4.56 2.54 -21.45
C LEU A 76 -4.03 3.58 -22.44
N HIS A 77 -4.37 3.41 -23.74
CA HIS A 77 -4.04 4.37 -24.78
C HIS A 77 -4.62 5.74 -24.45
N GLY A 78 -3.78 6.77 -24.54
CA GLY A 78 -4.17 8.13 -24.19
C GLY A 78 -3.92 8.50 -22.73
N TRP A 79 -3.76 7.53 -21.84
CA TRP A 79 -3.51 7.78 -20.44
C TRP A 79 -2.09 8.27 -20.16
N THR A 80 -2.00 9.29 -19.32
CA THR A 80 -0.78 9.71 -18.62
C THR A 80 -0.97 9.43 -17.15
N ILE A 81 -0.15 8.54 -16.59
CA ILE A 81 -0.28 8.05 -15.22
C ILE A 81 0.97 8.39 -14.39
N ALA A 82 0.86 8.25 -13.07
CA ALA A 82 1.98 8.41 -12.14
C ALA A 82 3.11 7.41 -12.41
N ASP A 83 4.25 7.62 -11.78
CA ASP A 83 5.38 6.67 -11.81
C ASP A 83 5.07 5.38 -11.04
N VAL A 84 4.17 5.44 -10.07
CA VAL A 84 3.52 4.29 -9.44
C VAL A 84 2.28 3.95 -10.27
N THR A 85 2.42 3.02 -11.19
CA THR A 85 1.38 2.78 -12.20
C THR A 85 0.23 1.90 -11.71
N TYR A 86 0.45 1.09 -10.68
CA TYR A 86 -0.49 0.06 -10.19
C TYR A 86 -1.06 -0.88 -11.26
N TYR A 87 -0.58 -0.76 -12.48
CA TYR A 87 -1.12 -1.40 -13.68
C TYR A 87 -1.20 -2.92 -13.60
N THR A 88 -0.26 -3.57 -12.93
CA THR A 88 -0.22 -5.03 -12.81
C THR A 88 -0.71 -5.57 -11.47
N THR A 89 -0.98 -4.73 -10.48
CA THR A 89 -1.36 -5.13 -9.11
C THR A 89 -2.77 -4.67 -8.75
N GLU A 90 -2.96 -3.40 -8.51
CA GLU A 90 -4.23 -2.83 -8.03
C GLU A 90 -5.26 -2.67 -9.14
N VAL A 91 -4.88 -2.15 -10.31
CA VAL A 91 -5.82 -1.96 -11.44
C VAL A 91 -6.52 -3.26 -11.83
N PRO A 92 -5.86 -4.44 -11.93
CA PRO A 92 -6.54 -5.72 -12.11
C PRO A 92 -7.51 -6.10 -10.98
N GLN A 93 -7.25 -5.67 -9.76
CA GLN A 93 -8.16 -5.88 -8.63
C GLN A 93 -9.43 -5.05 -8.80
N TYR A 94 -9.30 -3.75 -9.14
CA TYR A 94 -10.42 -2.88 -9.47
C TYR A 94 -11.23 -3.46 -10.64
N LEU A 95 -10.58 -3.91 -11.70
CA LEU A 95 -11.21 -4.54 -12.85
C LEU A 95 -12.09 -5.74 -12.45
N ILE A 96 -11.61 -6.61 -11.56
CA ILE A 96 -12.40 -7.75 -11.05
C ILE A 96 -13.62 -7.25 -10.25
N ILE A 97 -13.44 -6.26 -9.39
CA ILE A 97 -14.53 -5.69 -8.58
C ILE A 97 -15.59 -5.06 -9.49
N GLU A 98 -15.17 -4.25 -10.46
CA GLU A 98 -16.05 -3.55 -11.38
C GLU A 98 -16.78 -4.49 -12.36
N THR A 99 -16.16 -5.59 -12.74
CA THR A 99 -16.85 -6.64 -13.52
C THR A 99 -18.07 -7.19 -12.75
N ILE A 100 -18.02 -7.21 -11.43
CA ILE A 100 -19.08 -7.76 -10.57
C ILE A 100 -20.07 -6.67 -10.14
N ARG A 101 -19.58 -5.47 -9.82
CA ARG A 101 -20.34 -4.38 -9.17
C ARG A 101 -20.67 -3.22 -10.11
N GLY A 102 -19.95 -3.07 -11.22
CA GLY A 102 -19.89 -1.84 -11.99
C GLY A 102 -19.02 -0.78 -11.31
N LEU A 103 -18.81 0.33 -12.00
CA LEU A 103 -18.18 1.53 -11.44
C LEU A 103 -19.10 2.15 -10.38
N GLY A 104 -18.57 2.54 -9.24
CA GLY A 104 -19.37 3.12 -8.16
C GLY A 104 -18.59 3.41 -6.88
N PRO A 105 -19.22 4.10 -5.91
CA PRO A 105 -18.56 4.68 -4.74
C PRO A 105 -17.97 3.65 -3.76
N ASP A 106 -18.39 2.40 -3.81
CA ASP A 106 -17.91 1.35 -2.91
C ASP A 106 -16.73 0.55 -3.46
N VAL A 107 -16.34 0.77 -4.72
CA VAL A 107 -15.28 0.00 -5.40
C VAL A 107 -13.93 0.15 -4.69
N GLU A 108 -13.57 1.36 -4.33
CA GLU A 108 -12.33 1.68 -3.61
C GLU A 108 -12.28 1.00 -2.24
N HIS A 109 -13.35 1.13 -1.45
CA HIS A 109 -13.44 0.51 -0.13
C HIS A 109 -13.37 -1.02 -0.18
N ILE A 110 -13.97 -1.64 -1.20
CA ILE A 110 -13.89 -3.09 -1.42
C ILE A 110 -12.45 -3.48 -1.76
N ALA A 111 -11.77 -2.72 -2.61
CA ALA A 111 -10.38 -2.96 -2.97
C ALA A 111 -9.46 -2.84 -1.75
N GLY A 112 -9.52 -1.74 -1.00
CA GLY A 112 -8.73 -1.54 0.21
C GLY A 112 -8.96 -2.64 1.26
N ALA A 113 -10.22 -2.92 1.60
CA ALA A 113 -10.59 -3.95 2.59
C ALA A 113 -10.13 -5.35 2.18
N SER A 114 -10.25 -5.72 0.90
CA SER A 114 -9.81 -7.04 0.43
C SER A 114 -8.29 -7.17 0.44
N THR A 115 -7.55 -6.15 -0.01
CA THR A 115 -6.09 -6.10 0.07
C THR A 115 -5.60 -6.21 1.50
N TYR A 116 -6.15 -5.40 2.40
CA TYR A 116 -5.72 -5.41 3.81
C TYR A 116 -6.05 -6.73 4.51
N THR A 117 -7.20 -7.34 4.21
CA THR A 117 -7.56 -8.68 4.71
C THR A 117 -6.52 -9.73 4.30
N LEU A 118 -6.20 -9.77 3.01
CA LEU A 118 -5.22 -10.71 2.48
C LEU A 118 -3.82 -10.45 3.04
N LEU A 119 -3.46 -9.17 3.24
CA LEU A 119 -2.20 -8.76 3.85
C LEU A 119 -2.08 -9.29 5.29
N VAL A 120 -3.09 -9.10 6.13
CA VAL A 120 -3.11 -9.61 7.53
C VAL A 120 -2.94 -11.13 7.56
N LEU A 121 -3.62 -11.85 6.67
CA LEU A 121 -3.49 -13.30 6.56
C LEU A 121 -2.10 -13.72 6.06
N ALA A 122 -1.57 -13.06 5.04
CA ALA A 122 -0.22 -13.33 4.50
C ALA A 122 0.87 -13.08 5.55
N VAL A 123 0.79 -11.96 6.27
CA VAL A 123 1.67 -11.61 7.40
C VAL A 123 1.63 -12.69 8.48
N GLY A 124 0.42 -13.09 8.89
CA GLY A 124 0.27 -14.16 9.89
C GLY A 124 0.85 -15.50 9.42
N LEU A 125 0.58 -15.90 8.19
CA LEU A 125 1.09 -17.15 7.61
C LEU A 125 2.60 -17.14 7.42
N LEU A 126 3.18 -16.01 7.01
CA LEU A 126 4.62 -15.85 6.86
C LEU A 126 5.32 -15.82 8.22
N ALA A 127 4.75 -15.15 9.22
CA ALA A 127 5.26 -15.16 10.59
C ALA A 127 5.23 -16.55 11.22
N ARG A 128 4.17 -17.33 10.97
CA ARG A 128 4.09 -18.73 11.37
C ARG A 128 5.25 -19.55 10.81
N GLY A 129 5.60 -19.32 9.55
CA GLY A 129 6.64 -20.07 8.86
C GLY A 129 6.37 -21.59 8.87
N ARG A 130 7.41 -22.37 9.14
CA ARG A 130 7.35 -23.85 9.26
C ARG A 130 6.92 -24.32 10.65
N SER A 131 6.70 -23.41 11.60
CA SER A 131 6.30 -23.79 12.97
C SER A 131 4.89 -24.35 13.00
N THR A 132 4.69 -25.43 13.77
CA THR A 132 3.41 -26.13 13.92
C THR A 132 2.85 -25.99 15.33
N GLY A 133 1.59 -26.38 15.53
CA GLY A 133 0.94 -26.36 16.83
C GLY A 133 0.87 -24.97 17.46
N ARG A 134 0.92 -24.91 18.80
CA ARG A 134 0.79 -23.68 19.59
C ARG A 134 1.85 -22.64 19.25
N ALA A 135 3.09 -23.03 18.99
CA ALA A 135 4.16 -22.10 18.66
C ALA A 135 3.89 -21.37 17.34
N GLY A 136 3.42 -22.09 16.32
CA GLY A 136 3.04 -21.50 15.05
C GLY A 136 1.82 -20.58 15.17
N LEU A 137 0.84 -20.95 15.99
CA LEU A 137 -0.35 -20.11 16.24
C LEU A 137 0.04 -18.81 16.96
N ILE A 138 0.88 -18.85 17.99
CA ILE A 138 1.35 -17.65 18.71
C ILE A 138 2.09 -16.71 17.75
N ARG A 139 2.97 -17.22 16.89
CA ARG A 139 3.66 -16.41 15.87
C ARG A 139 2.68 -15.73 14.93
N MET A 140 1.71 -16.47 14.44
CA MET A 140 0.68 -15.96 13.52
C MET A 140 -0.19 -14.90 14.18
N LEU A 141 -0.69 -15.15 15.38
CA LEU A 141 -1.55 -14.21 16.12
C LEU A 141 -0.82 -12.94 16.56
N LEU A 142 0.48 -13.05 16.93
CA LEU A 142 1.28 -11.88 17.26
C LEU A 142 1.45 -10.97 16.04
N ALA A 143 1.81 -11.54 14.89
CA ALA A 143 2.01 -10.75 13.67
C ALA A 143 0.69 -10.17 13.14
N ALA A 144 -0.34 -10.99 12.98
CA ALA A 144 -1.66 -10.53 12.54
C ALA A 144 -2.28 -9.53 13.53
N GLY A 145 -2.05 -9.70 14.84
CA GLY A 145 -2.53 -8.80 15.88
C GLY A 145 -2.01 -7.38 15.74
N ILE A 146 -0.74 -7.19 15.33
CA ILE A 146 -0.15 -5.86 15.11
C ILE A 146 -0.91 -5.08 14.02
N LEU A 147 -1.43 -5.77 13.01
CA LEU A 147 -2.20 -5.18 11.91
C LEU A 147 -3.72 -5.14 12.17
N LEU A 148 -4.20 -5.73 13.27
CA LEU A 148 -5.63 -6.01 13.44
C LEU A 148 -6.49 -4.75 13.51
N ALA A 149 -5.97 -3.68 14.10
CA ALA A 149 -6.71 -2.45 14.34
C ALA A 149 -5.87 -1.24 13.92
N PRO A 150 -5.95 -0.80 12.66
CA PRO A 150 -5.42 0.49 12.25
C PRO A 150 -5.93 1.59 13.17
N GLN A 151 -5.11 2.60 13.43
CA GLN A 151 -5.55 3.75 14.20
C GLN A 151 -6.60 4.52 13.40
N PHE A 152 -7.65 4.93 14.08
CA PHE A 152 -8.69 5.76 13.50
C PHE A 152 -8.11 7.12 13.04
N GLY A 153 -8.44 7.56 11.83
CA GLY A 153 -7.90 8.77 11.24
C GLY A 153 -6.89 8.49 10.10
N ASN A 154 -5.75 9.18 10.09
CA ASN A 154 -4.78 9.10 8.99
C ASN A 154 -4.27 7.68 8.71
N ALA A 155 -4.03 6.86 9.73
CA ALA A 155 -3.63 5.47 9.51
C ALA A 155 -4.73 4.63 8.83
N THR A 156 -6.01 4.89 9.12
CA THR A 156 -7.13 4.26 8.42
C THR A 156 -7.14 4.66 6.94
N HIS A 157 -6.85 5.94 6.64
CA HIS A 157 -6.70 6.41 5.28
C HIS A 157 -5.59 5.66 4.55
N LEU A 158 -4.38 5.64 5.11
CA LEU A 158 -3.21 5.00 4.48
C LEU A 158 -3.34 3.47 4.32
N LEU A 159 -4.12 2.81 5.19
CA LEU A 159 -4.16 1.34 5.27
C LEU A 159 -5.43 0.72 4.69
N LEU A 160 -6.55 1.46 4.67
CA LEU A 160 -7.86 0.88 4.38
C LEU A 160 -8.66 1.62 3.31
N SER A 161 -8.41 2.92 3.04
CA SER A 161 -9.22 3.65 2.07
C SER A 161 -9.09 3.06 0.67
N GLN A 162 -7.89 2.66 0.31
CA GLN A 162 -7.55 2.07 -0.98
C GLN A 162 -6.39 1.06 -0.82
N PRO A 163 -6.08 0.24 -1.86
CA PRO A 163 -4.94 -0.69 -1.79
C PRO A 163 -3.59 0.02 -1.70
N ASP A 164 -3.36 1.04 -2.53
CA ASP A 164 -2.14 1.82 -2.65
C ASP A 164 -0.88 0.91 -2.63
N HIS A 165 0.25 1.32 -2.09
CA HIS A 165 1.46 0.50 -1.96
C HIS A 165 1.28 -0.82 -1.18
N LEU A 166 0.17 -1.00 -0.45
CA LEU A 166 -0.13 -2.28 0.23
C LEU A 166 -0.46 -3.41 -0.74
N GLY A 167 -1.05 -3.10 -1.89
CA GLY A 167 -1.27 -4.07 -2.96
C GLY A 167 0.04 -4.63 -3.50
N THR A 168 1.08 -3.80 -3.56
CA THR A 168 2.46 -4.20 -3.88
C THR A 168 3.06 -5.16 -2.83
N GLN A 169 2.78 -4.95 -1.54
CA GLN A 169 3.35 -5.77 -0.48
C GLN A 169 2.77 -7.19 -0.45
N LEU A 170 1.52 -7.37 -0.86
CA LEU A 170 0.87 -8.67 -0.81
C LEU A 170 1.58 -9.74 -1.67
N PRO A 171 1.83 -9.56 -2.98
CA PRO A 171 2.58 -10.53 -3.78
C PRO A 171 4.02 -10.73 -3.27
N LEU A 172 4.67 -9.72 -2.71
CA LEU A 172 6.00 -9.85 -2.12
C LEU A 172 5.99 -10.77 -0.89
N LEU A 173 5.02 -10.63 0.00
CA LEU A 173 4.85 -11.52 1.16
C LEU A 173 4.50 -12.94 0.74
N LEU A 174 3.69 -13.12 -0.31
CA LEU A 174 3.38 -14.44 -0.87
C LEU A 174 4.60 -15.09 -1.52
N LEU A 175 5.44 -14.32 -2.21
CA LEU A 175 6.73 -14.80 -2.71
C LEU A 175 7.63 -15.28 -1.56
N LEU A 176 7.78 -14.48 -0.50
CA LEU A 176 8.55 -14.86 0.67
C LEU A 176 7.97 -16.09 1.36
N LEU A 177 6.65 -16.25 1.40
CA LEU A 177 5.98 -17.44 1.91
C LEU A 177 6.29 -18.69 1.06
N LEU A 178 6.33 -18.53 -0.26
CA LEU A 178 6.76 -19.58 -1.18
C LEU A 178 8.21 -19.98 -0.90
N LEU A 179 9.12 -19.01 -0.82
CA LEU A 179 10.55 -19.22 -0.55
C LEU A 179 10.80 -19.88 0.82
N ASP A 180 10.01 -19.52 1.83
CA ASP A 180 10.11 -20.12 3.17
C ASP A 180 9.69 -21.59 3.20
N ARG A 181 8.71 -21.98 2.39
CA ARG A 181 8.10 -23.32 2.43
C ARG A 181 8.61 -24.29 1.37
N ALA A 182 8.93 -23.77 0.20
CA ALA A 182 9.33 -24.60 -0.93
C ALA A 182 10.75 -25.18 -0.75
N PRO A 183 11.02 -26.38 -1.30
CA PRO A 183 12.39 -26.88 -1.40
C PRO A 183 13.20 -26.03 -2.39
N ARG A 184 14.53 -26.00 -2.24
CA ARG A 184 15.44 -25.30 -3.15
C ARG A 184 15.49 -25.99 -4.50
N ARG A 185 14.65 -25.54 -5.44
CA ARG A 185 14.54 -26.06 -6.80
C ARG A 185 14.74 -24.93 -7.82
N TRP A 186 15.15 -25.28 -9.02
CA TRP A 186 15.47 -24.33 -10.09
C TRP A 186 14.32 -23.40 -10.47
N TYR A 187 13.07 -23.87 -10.40
CA TYR A 187 11.89 -23.07 -10.75
C TYR A 187 11.52 -22.02 -9.68
N ILE A 188 12.06 -22.10 -8.48
CA ILE A 188 11.79 -21.11 -7.41
C ILE A 188 12.43 -19.75 -7.74
N PRO A 189 13.71 -19.65 -8.15
CA PRO A 189 14.24 -18.37 -8.66
C PRO A 189 13.49 -17.84 -9.88
N ALA A 190 12.98 -18.71 -10.76
CA ALA A 190 12.17 -18.28 -11.89
C ALA A 190 10.82 -17.68 -11.42
N ALA A 191 10.17 -18.29 -10.42
CA ALA A 191 8.97 -17.71 -9.81
C ALA A 191 9.28 -16.36 -9.13
N ALA A 192 10.42 -16.24 -8.45
CA ALA A 192 10.86 -14.97 -7.88
C ALA A 192 11.07 -13.90 -8.95
N PHE A 193 11.72 -14.24 -10.07
CA PHE A 193 11.87 -13.35 -11.22
C PHE A 193 10.51 -12.83 -11.72
N ILE A 194 9.55 -13.74 -11.94
CA ILE A 194 8.22 -13.37 -12.47
C ILE A 194 7.48 -12.44 -11.50
N VAL A 195 7.43 -12.79 -10.20
CA VAL A 195 6.71 -11.99 -9.20
C VAL A 195 7.37 -10.63 -9.02
N LEU A 196 8.70 -10.58 -8.91
CA LEU A 196 9.42 -9.31 -8.75
C LEU A 196 9.29 -8.42 -9.99
N ALA A 197 9.37 -8.98 -11.20
CA ALA A 197 9.16 -8.21 -12.43
C ALA A 197 7.73 -7.66 -12.49
N TRP A 198 6.74 -8.50 -12.19
CA TRP A 198 5.32 -8.13 -12.17
C TRP A 198 5.06 -6.96 -11.22
N VAL A 199 5.52 -7.08 -9.97
CA VAL A 199 5.31 -6.04 -8.95
C VAL A 199 6.08 -4.75 -9.29
N THR A 200 7.30 -4.86 -9.84
CA THR A 200 8.12 -3.68 -10.20
C THR A 200 7.55 -2.89 -11.40
N VAL A 201 6.74 -3.51 -12.26
CA VAL A 201 5.97 -2.79 -13.29
C VAL A 201 4.91 -1.90 -12.67
N ALA A 202 4.24 -2.38 -11.62
CA ALA A 202 3.18 -1.64 -10.93
C ALA A 202 3.75 -0.54 -10.05
N ASP A 203 4.79 -0.86 -9.30
CA ASP A 203 5.28 0.00 -8.22
C ASP A 203 6.80 -0.12 -8.07
N ARG A 204 7.49 0.99 -8.28
CA ARG A 204 8.95 1.05 -8.16
C ARG A 204 9.45 0.93 -6.73
N VAL A 205 8.59 1.15 -5.72
CA VAL A 205 8.94 0.93 -4.31
C VAL A 205 9.37 -0.52 -4.07
N ALA A 206 8.87 -1.49 -4.86
CA ALA A 206 9.33 -2.87 -4.86
C ALA A 206 10.85 -3.03 -5.07
N LEU A 207 11.50 -2.05 -5.73
CA LEU A 207 12.96 -2.03 -5.87
C LEU A 207 13.65 -1.97 -4.50
N PHE A 208 13.12 -1.18 -3.59
CA PHE A 208 13.67 -0.95 -2.24
C PHE A 208 13.18 -2.00 -1.25
N ASP A 209 11.95 -2.47 -1.40
CA ASP A 209 11.31 -3.41 -0.49
C ASP A 209 11.75 -4.86 -0.72
N ALA A 210 12.09 -5.23 -1.96
CA ALA A 210 12.39 -6.62 -2.31
C ALA A 210 13.60 -6.78 -3.23
N VAL A 211 13.65 -6.11 -4.40
CA VAL A 211 14.68 -6.38 -5.41
C VAL A 211 16.09 -6.16 -4.85
N ALA A 212 16.38 -4.97 -4.31
CA ALA A 212 17.68 -4.66 -3.70
C ALA A 212 17.95 -5.52 -2.46
N PRO A 213 17.01 -5.76 -1.53
CA PRO A 213 17.16 -6.70 -0.44
C PRO A 213 17.56 -8.12 -0.86
N PHE A 214 16.92 -8.67 -1.88
CA PHE A 214 17.31 -10.00 -2.40
C PHE A 214 18.73 -10.02 -2.94
N ILE A 215 19.14 -8.99 -3.70
CA ILE A 215 20.49 -8.86 -4.23
C ILE A 215 21.50 -8.81 -3.08
N ILE A 216 21.27 -7.96 -2.09
CA ILE A 216 22.18 -7.74 -0.95
C ILE A 216 22.27 -8.98 -0.08
N VAL A 217 21.14 -9.57 0.31
CA VAL A 217 21.12 -10.72 1.22
C VAL A 217 21.65 -11.97 0.52
N CYS A 218 21.15 -12.32 -0.66
CA CYS A 218 21.56 -13.52 -1.37
C CYS A 218 22.98 -13.39 -1.93
N GLY A 219 23.31 -12.23 -2.54
CA GLY A 219 24.66 -11.96 -3.01
C GLY A 219 25.68 -11.90 -1.86
N GLY A 220 25.35 -11.23 -0.77
CA GLY A 220 26.19 -11.16 0.43
C GLY A 220 26.46 -12.52 1.05
N ARG A 221 25.44 -13.40 1.13
CA ARG A 221 25.59 -14.79 1.60
C ARG A 221 26.51 -15.63 0.70
N ALA A 222 26.28 -15.55 -0.60
CA ALA A 222 27.11 -16.26 -1.56
C ALA A 222 28.56 -15.80 -1.47
N LEU A 223 28.81 -14.50 -1.43
CA LEU A 223 30.13 -13.92 -1.28
C LEU A 223 30.80 -14.36 0.04
N TYR A 224 30.09 -14.26 1.16
CA TYR A 224 30.58 -14.69 2.47
C TYR A 224 30.94 -16.17 2.50
N ALA A 225 30.10 -17.03 1.89
CA ALA A 225 30.36 -18.47 1.81
C ALA A 225 31.62 -18.78 0.99
N VAL A 226 31.84 -18.06 -0.10
CA VAL A 226 33.03 -18.23 -0.96
C VAL A 226 34.28 -17.70 -0.25
N VAL A 227 34.25 -16.50 0.27
CA VAL A 227 35.44 -15.84 0.85
C VAL A 227 35.81 -16.45 2.19
N ARG A 228 34.84 -16.59 3.09
CA ARG A 228 35.11 -17.02 4.48
C ARG A 228 35.18 -18.54 4.64
N HIS A 229 34.33 -19.26 3.93
CA HIS A 229 34.21 -20.71 4.04
C HIS A 229 34.84 -21.46 2.86
N ARG A 230 35.45 -20.75 1.91
CA ARG A 230 36.09 -21.30 0.69
C ARG A 230 35.19 -22.27 -0.09
N LYS A 231 33.86 -22.04 -0.03
CA LYS A 231 32.91 -22.84 -0.80
C LYS A 231 32.99 -22.47 -2.29
N SER A 232 32.72 -23.45 -3.15
CA SER A 232 32.64 -23.17 -4.60
C SER A 232 31.40 -22.33 -4.92
N LEU A 233 31.47 -21.46 -5.94
CA LEU A 233 30.33 -20.70 -6.46
C LEU A 233 29.16 -21.61 -6.83
N ALA A 234 29.45 -22.77 -7.42
CA ALA A 234 28.44 -23.75 -7.78
C ALA A 234 27.62 -24.23 -6.58
N SER A 235 28.22 -24.31 -5.38
CA SER A 235 27.49 -24.67 -4.16
C SER A 235 26.53 -23.59 -3.66
N GLN A 236 26.65 -22.37 -4.14
CA GLN A 236 25.83 -21.20 -3.81
C GLN A 236 24.80 -20.88 -4.92
N TRP A 237 24.58 -21.83 -5.83
CA TRP A 237 23.74 -21.64 -7.03
C TRP A 237 22.37 -21.04 -6.72
N TYR A 238 21.75 -21.44 -5.61
CA TYR A 238 20.41 -21.00 -5.25
C TYR A 238 20.36 -19.52 -4.83
N ASP A 239 21.26 -19.11 -3.93
CA ASP A 239 21.35 -17.70 -3.51
C ASP A 239 21.78 -16.81 -4.68
N LEU A 240 22.75 -17.26 -5.50
CA LEU A 240 23.17 -16.55 -6.71
C LEU A 240 22.04 -16.43 -7.73
N SER A 241 21.27 -17.51 -7.95
CA SER A 241 20.15 -17.46 -8.89
C SER A 241 19.02 -16.55 -8.43
N LEU A 242 18.76 -16.43 -7.12
CA LEU A 242 17.81 -15.45 -6.58
C LEU A 242 18.31 -14.01 -6.76
N ALA A 243 19.59 -13.75 -6.52
CA ALA A 243 20.17 -12.42 -6.74
C ALA A 243 20.13 -12.03 -8.24
N VAL A 244 20.48 -12.96 -9.14
CA VAL A 244 20.41 -12.74 -10.60
C VAL A 244 18.96 -12.56 -11.05
N ALA A 245 18.03 -13.38 -10.56
CA ALA A 245 16.60 -13.25 -10.84
C ALA A 245 16.08 -11.87 -10.45
N SER A 246 16.52 -11.33 -9.31
CA SER A 246 16.13 -9.98 -8.85
C SER A 246 16.69 -8.88 -9.75
N ILE A 247 17.95 -9.00 -10.22
CA ILE A 247 18.52 -8.04 -11.19
C ILE A 247 17.76 -8.09 -12.51
N LEU A 248 17.52 -9.30 -13.01
CA LEU A 248 16.82 -9.50 -14.28
C LEU A 248 15.35 -9.05 -14.20
N SER A 249 14.69 -9.16 -13.04
CA SER A 249 13.32 -8.72 -12.85
C SER A 249 13.17 -7.21 -13.04
N TYR A 250 14.11 -6.41 -12.53
CA TYR A 250 14.13 -4.97 -12.75
C TYR A 250 14.34 -4.62 -14.23
N ALA A 251 15.27 -5.31 -14.91
CA ALA A 251 15.49 -5.11 -16.33
C ALA A 251 14.25 -5.49 -17.16
N ALA A 252 13.58 -6.59 -16.80
CA ALA A 252 12.35 -7.04 -17.45
C ALA A 252 11.20 -6.06 -17.24
N ALA A 253 11.01 -5.54 -16.02
CA ALA A 253 10.00 -4.54 -15.70
C ALA A 253 10.22 -3.25 -16.51
N THR A 254 11.47 -2.76 -16.56
CA THR A 254 11.84 -1.58 -17.35
C THR A 254 11.57 -1.80 -18.84
N LEU A 255 11.89 -3.00 -19.36
CA LEU A 255 11.61 -3.34 -20.74
C LEU A 255 10.11 -3.41 -21.03
N ALA A 256 9.34 -4.02 -20.13
CA ALA A 256 7.88 -4.11 -20.26
C ALA A 256 7.22 -2.72 -20.31
N THR A 257 7.61 -1.81 -19.41
CA THR A 257 7.09 -0.43 -19.40
C THR A 257 7.45 0.31 -20.69
N ARG A 258 8.70 0.17 -21.18
CA ARG A 258 9.11 0.75 -22.48
C ARG A 258 8.34 0.16 -23.65
N LEU A 259 8.06 -1.14 -23.62
CA LEU A 259 7.29 -1.81 -24.66
C LEU A 259 5.84 -1.31 -24.68
N ILE A 260 5.19 -1.15 -23.53
CA ILE A 260 3.85 -0.58 -23.42
C ILE A 260 3.83 0.84 -24.05
N ALA A 261 4.76 1.68 -23.68
CA ALA A 261 4.89 3.03 -24.24
C ALA A 261 5.15 3.01 -25.76
N HIS A 262 5.98 2.07 -26.26
CA HIS A 262 6.24 1.89 -27.69
C HIS A 262 5.00 1.42 -28.48
N LEU A 263 4.14 0.66 -27.84
CA LEU A 263 2.84 0.23 -28.39
C LEU A 263 1.76 1.31 -28.24
N HIS A 264 2.13 2.55 -27.93
CA HIS A 264 1.23 3.67 -27.68
C HIS A 264 0.28 3.46 -26.49
N GLY A 265 0.61 2.58 -25.56
CA GLY A 265 -0.09 2.44 -24.29
C GLY A 265 0.16 3.65 -23.38
N TYR A 266 -0.16 3.49 -22.09
CA TYR A 266 -0.01 4.59 -21.13
C TYR A 266 1.42 5.16 -21.12
N GLN A 267 1.49 6.44 -20.81
CA GLN A 267 2.74 7.15 -20.59
C GLN A 267 2.91 7.43 -19.08
N ILE A 268 4.14 7.28 -18.60
CA ILE A 268 4.49 7.61 -17.21
C ILE A 268 5.05 9.02 -17.21
N LEU A 269 4.53 9.87 -16.35
CA LEU A 269 5.14 11.17 -16.08
C LEU A 269 6.55 10.96 -15.52
N PRO A 270 7.59 11.58 -16.13
CA PRO A 270 8.90 11.53 -15.56
C PRO A 270 8.92 12.32 -14.25
N LEU A 271 8.94 11.61 -13.14
CA LEU A 271 9.28 12.25 -11.87
C LEU A 271 10.77 12.53 -11.83
N THR A 272 11.10 13.77 -11.50
CA THR A 272 12.49 14.13 -11.22
C THR A 272 12.79 13.65 -9.81
N GLU A 273 13.38 12.46 -9.67
CA GLU A 273 13.88 11.99 -8.39
C GLU A 273 14.93 12.97 -7.88
N GLN A 274 14.56 13.79 -6.91
CA GLN A 274 15.47 14.75 -6.30
C GLN A 274 15.90 14.24 -4.92
N ARG A 275 17.17 14.49 -4.62
CA ARG A 275 17.70 14.24 -3.28
C ARG A 275 17.40 15.43 -2.39
N ALA A 276 16.98 15.17 -1.19
CA ALA A 276 16.80 16.21 -0.20
C ALA A 276 18.09 16.99 0.08
N PRO A 277 17.99 18.30 0.21
CA PRO A 277 19.09 19.09 0.77
C PRO A 277 19.46 18.62 2.18
N LEU A 278 20.75 18.62 2.51
CA LEU A 278 21.21 18.10 3.81
C LEU A 278 20.60 18.81 5.02
N HIS A 279 20.21 20.07 4.87
CA HIS A 279 19.60 20.86 5.95
C HIS A 279 18.14 20.43 6.25
N GLU A 280 17.45 19.75 5.34
CA GLU A 280 16.08 19.25 5.53
C GLU A 280 16.04 17.85 6.16
N LEU A 281 17.16 17.11 6.15
CA LEU A 281 17.22 15.75 6.69
C LEU A 281 16.74 15.61 8.15
N PRO A 282 17.03 16.53 9.08
CA PRO A 282 16.48 16.43 10.43
C PRO A 282 14.95 16.46 10.48
N GLN A 283 14.32 17.30 9.65
CA GLN A 283 12.86 17.35 9.52
C GLN A 283 12.31 16.08 8.90
N HIS A 284 12.94 15.57 7.83
CA HIS A 284 12.55 14.31 7.19
C HIS A 284 12.63 13.12 8.15
N ILE A 285 13.67 13.06 9.00
CA ILE A 285 13.80 12.01 10.01
C ILE A 285 12.64 12.08 11.02
N VAL A 286 12.32 13.28 11.51
CA VAL A 286 11.22 13.47 12.47
C VAL A 286 9.89 13.05 11.82
N LEU A 287 9.59 13.56 10.64
CA LEU A 287 8.35 13.27 9.93
C LEU A 287 8.22 11.77 9.58
N THR A 288 9.32 11.14 9.17
CA THR A 288 9.36 9.69 8.93
C THR A 288 9.06 8.88 10.19
N LEU A 289 9.63 9.27 11.32
CA LEU A 289 9.38 8.61 12.61
C LEU A 289 7.93 8.79 13.08
N GLU A 290 7.37 9.99 12.94
CA GLU A 290 5.97 10.30 13.23
C GLU A 290 5.04 9.46 12.32
N GLY A 291 5.32 9.44 11.02
CA GLY A 291 4.55 8.65 10.06
C GLY A 291 4.59 7.14 10.35
N ILE A 292 5.76 6.59 10.67
CA ILE A 292 5.88 5.17 11.07
C ILE A 292 5.09 4.89 12.35
N LEU A 293 5.16 5.77 13.36
CA LEU A 293 4.36 5.62 14.58
C LEU A 293 2.86 5.69 14.28
N ASN A 294 2.45 6.62 13.41
CA ASN A 294 1.06 6.74 12.96
C ASN A 294 0.56 5.44 12.30
N VAL A 295 1.32 4.89 11.35
CA VAL A 295 0.97 3.63 10.66
C VAL A 295 0.87 2.44 11.63
N TYR A 296 1.71 2.40 12.67
CA TYR A 296 1.59 1.40 13.75
C TYR A 296 0.45 1.69 14.73
N GLY A 297 -0.24 2.82 14.63
CA GLY A 297 -1.30 3.22 15.56
C GLY A 297 -0.80 3.85 16.87
N ALA A 298 0.48 4.17 16.95
CA ALA A 298 1.13 4.75 18.13
C ALA A 298 1.36 6.26 17.99
N ASP A 299 0.49 6.94 17.29
CA ASP A 299 0.56 8.38 17.08
C ASP A 299 0.05 9.14 18.30
N PHE A 300 0.97 9.61 19.12
CA PHE A 300 0.67 10.45 20.27
C PHE A 300 0.53 11.93 19.91
N PHE A 301 1.16 12.37 18.85
CA PHE A 301 1.30 13.79 18.51
C PHE A 301 -0.06 14.36 18.09
N HIS A 302 -0.77 13.68 17.21
CA HIS A 302 -2.07 14.13 16.71
C HIS A 302 -3.21 13.92 17.71
N LEU A 303 -3.10 12.94 18.61
CA LEU A 303 -4.05 12.76 19.71
C LEU A 303 -4.07 13.95 20.69
N VAL A 304 -2.91 14.59 20.91
CA VAL A 304 -2.79 15.72 21.84
C VAL A 304 -3.18 17.04 21.17
N THR A 305 -2.87 17.21 19.89
CA THR A 305 -3.14 18.45 19.15
C THR A 305 -4.58 18.51 18.61
N GLY A 306 -5.32 17.41 18.61
CA GLY A 306 -6.67 17.34 18.02
C GLY A 306 -6.69 17.48 16.51
N PHE A 307 -5.51 17.51 15.88
CA PHE A 307 -5.33 17.76 14.48
C PHE A 307 -5.34 16.43 13.70
N SER A 308 -6.37 16.23 12.91
CA SER A 308 -6.40 15.22 11.86
C SER A 308 -6.57 15.97 10.53
N PRO A 309 -5.51 16.11 9.73
CA PRO A 309 -5.58 16.89 8.49
C PRO A 309 -6.60 16.37 7.48
N ASN A 310 -6.91 15.08 7.52
CA ASN A 310 -7.70 14.40 6.48
C ASN A 310 -8.60 13.29 7.03
N GLY A 311 -9.09 13.37 8.24
CA GLY A 311 -9.92 12.28 8.78
C GLY A 311 -11.07 12.74 9.64
N PRO A 312 -12.10 11.88 9.81
CA PRO A 312 -13.14 12.15 10.79
C PRO A 312 -12.47 12.38 12.15
N ASP A 313 -12.83 13.48 12.76
CA ASP A 313 -12.36 13.85 14.09
C ASP A 313 -12.33 12.62 15.01
N LEU A 314 -11.19 12.39 15.67
CA LEU A 314 -11.15 11.54 16.87
C LEU A 314 -12.14 12.04 17.94
N GLY A 315 -12.93 13.08 17.62
CA GLY A 315 -13.82 13.82 18.48
C GLY A 315 -14.90 13.03 19.21
N SER A 316 -15.13 11.77 18.81
CA SER A 316 -16.02 10.86 19.55
C SER A 316 -15.27 9.96 20.54
N MET A 317 -13.93 9.82 20.43
CA MET A 317 -13.14 9.01 21.36
C MET A 317 -12.59 9.90 22.49
N PRO A 318 -12.84 9.55 23.76
CA PRO A 318 -12.22 10.26 24.89
C PRO A 318 -10.69 10.25 24.75
N LEU A 319 -10.02 11.39 24.90
CA LEU A 319 -8.57 11.54 24.78
C LEU A 319 -7.78 10.48 25.58
N ALA A 320 -8.25 10.18 26.81
CA ALA A 320 -7.63 9.14 27.65
C ALA A 320 -7.69 7.75 27.03
N ALA A 321 -8.76 7.40 26.32
CA ALA A 321 -8.90 6.14 25.61
C ALA A 321 -7.98 6.10 24.38
N GLY A 322 -7.88 7.20 23.62
CA GLY A 322 -6.96 7.35 22.51
C GLY A 322 -5.50 7.19 22.94
N ILE A 323 -5.09 7.85 24.02
CA ILE A 323 -3.73 7.72 24.60
C ILE A 323 -3.47 6.28 25.05
N ALA A 324 -4.43 5.66 25.77
CA ALA A 324 -4.26 4.27 26.22
C ALA A 324 -4.11 3.31 25.05
N LEU A 325 -4.86 3.52 23.96
CA LEU A 325 -4.77 2.72 22.76
C LEU A 325 -3.41 2.93 22.04
N ALA A 326 -2.94 4.17 21.91
CA ALA A 326 -1.64 4.47 21.35
C ALA A 326 -0.49 3.81 22.15
N VAL A 327 -0.57 3.76 23.49
CA VAL A 327 0.37 3.02 24.34
C VAL A 327 0.35 1.51 24.03
N VAL A 328 -0.84 0.92 23.81
CA VAL A 328 -0.96 -0.49 23.43
C VAL A 328 -0.35 -0.74 22.05
N HIS A 329 -0.59 0.15 21.10
CA HIS A 329 0.02 0.06 19.76
C HIS A 329 1.55 0.22 19.80
N LEU A 330 2.08 1.05 20.71
CA LEU A 330 3.53 1.20 20.92
C LEU A 330 4.18 -0.13 21.32
N VAL A 331 3.47 -1.03 22.01
CA VAL A 331 3.96 -2.38 22.29
C VAL A 331 4.18 -3.16 20.99
N GLY A 332 3.23 -3.10 20.05
CA GLY A 332 3.35 -3.73 18.74
C GLY A 332 4.55 -3.19 17.96
N PHE A 333 4.72 -1.87 17.93
CA PHE A 333 5.88 -1.21 17.33
C PHE A 333 7.20 -1.65 17.98
N ALA A 334 7.29 -1.64 19.31
CA ALA A 334 8.49 -2.08 20.03
C ALA A 334 8.87 -3.54 19.74
N LEU A 335 7.88 -4.43 19.60
CA LEU A 335 8.10 -5.82 19.21
C LEU A 335 8.58 -5.93 17.76
N ALA A 336 8.08 -5.10 16.84
CA ALA A 336 8.54 -5.02 15.46
C ALA A 336 10.00 -4.54 15.39
N VAL A 337 10.35 -3.47 16.10
CA VAL A 337 11.73 -2.97 16.21
C VAL A 337 12.66 -4.04 16.79
N TRP A 338 12.22 -4.73 17.83
CA TRP A 338 13.01 -5.84 18.39
C TRP A 338 13.22 -6.96 17.38
N GLY A 339 12.17 -7.36 16.66
CA GLY A 339 12.26 -8.35 15.57
C GLY A 339 13.23 -7.89 14.48
N PHE A 340 13.14 -6.64 14.05
CA PHE A 340 14.04 -6.01 13.07
C PHE A 340 15.51 -6.09 13.50
N LEU A 341 15.85 -5.63 14.70
CA LEU A 341 17.22 -5.66 15.21
C LEU A 341 17.77 -7.11 15.31
N ARG A 342 16.91 -8.07 15.61
CA ARG A 342 17.31 -9.47 15.69
C ARG A 342 17.50 -10.15 14.34
N ALA A 343 16.83 -9.67 13.29
CA ALA A 343 16.88 -10.25 11.97
C ALA A 343 18.31 -10.24 11.39
N PHE A 344 19.11 -9.22 11.70
CA PHE A 344 20.50 -9.12 11.23
C PHE A 344 21.40 -10.25 11.74
N ARG A 345 21.05 -10.90 12.85
CA ARG A 345 21.81 -12.08 13.35
C ARG A 345 21.71 -13.27 12.40
N TYR A 346 20.66 -13.31 11.58
CA TYR A 346 20.41 -14.38 10.61
C TYR A 346 20.90 -14.04 9.21
N PHE A 347 21.59 -12.90 9.03
CA PHE A 347 21.99 -12.42 7.69
C PHE A 347 22.78 -13.49 6.92
N PHE A 348 23.70 -14.18 7.58
CA PHE A 348 24.53 -15.23 6.99
C PHE A 348 24.01 -16.66 7.24
N ASP A 349 22.85 -16.81 7.87
CA ASP A 349 22.24 -18.12 8.10
C ASP A 349 21.47 -18.58 6.86
N ALA A 350 21.99 -19.61 6.20
CA ALA A 350 21.37 -20.15 4.99
C ALA A 350 19.98 -20.80 5.22
N SER A 351 19.60 -21.07 6.46
CA SER A 351 18.29 -21.65 6.80
C SER A 351 17.17 -20.61 6.95
N GLU A 352 17.51 -19.34 7.12
CA GLU A 352 16.57 -18.24 7.38
C GLU A 352 16.78 -17.11 6.35
N LEU A 353 15.97 -17.11 5.27
CA LEU A 353 16.05 -16.11 4.22
C LEU A 353 15.11 -14.93 4.47
N VAL A 354 13.92 -15.21 4.99
CA VAL A 354 12.83 -14.24 5.10
C VAL A 354 13.21 -13.05 5.99
N SER A 355 13.70 -13.34 7.20
CA SER A 355 13.95 -12.27 8.19
C SER A 355 15.01 -11.27 7.73
N PRO A 356 16.18 -11.66 7.17
CA PRO A 356 17.15 -10.67 6.66
C PRO A 356 16.65 -9.91 5.43
N VAL A 357 15.87 -10.54 4.53
CA VAL A 357 15.31 -9.83 3.36
C VAL A 357 14.35 -8.74 3.83
N LEU A 358 13.41 -9.06 4.73
CA LEU A 358 12.47 -8.07 5.27
C LEU A 358 13.18 -6.94 6.03
N ALA A 359 14.18 -7.26 6.86
CA ALA A 359 14.91 -6.25 7.61
C ALA A 359 15.74 -5.34 6.68
N THR A 360 16.35 -5.92 5.63
CA THR A 360 17.09 -5.13 4.64
C THR A 360 16.13 -4.25 3.83
N GLY A 361 14.92 -4.75 3.51
CA GLY A 361 13.87 -3.96 2.85
C GLY A 361 13.46 -2.75 3.69
N ILE A 362 13.11 -2.95 4.95
CA ILE A 362 12.81 -1.84 5.88
C ILE A 362 13.95 -0.80 5.89
N LEU A 363 15.19 -1.27 6.03
CA LEU A 363 16.34 -0.36 6.12
C LEU A 363 16.54 0.46 4.86
N ILE A 364 16.45 -0.17 3.68
CA ILE A 364 16.67 0.51 2.40
C ILE A 364 15.52 1.46 2.11
N ASN A 365 14.27 1.00 2.24
CA ASN A 365 13.09 1.81 1.97
C ASN A 365 13.08 3.08 2.83
N VAL A 366 13.20 2.94 4.17
CA VAL A 366 13.25 4.09 5.08
C VAL A 366 14.44 5.01 4.78
N ALA A 367 15.62 4.46 4.46
CA ALA A 367 16.77 5.29 4.11
C ALA A 367 16.53 6.07 2.82
N VAL A 368 16.04 5.43 1.76
CA VAL A 368 15.73 6.10 0.49
C VAL A 368 14.70 7.20 0.69
N TYR A 369 13.63 6.91 1.42
CA TYR A 369 12.58 7.89 1.74
C TYR A 369 13.15 9.11 2.47
N VAL A 370 13.89 8.94 3.56
CA VAL A 370 14.49 10.05 4.34
C VAL A 370 15.41 10.92 3.48
N PHE A 371 16.19 10.31 2.56
CA PHE A 371 17.11 11.05 1.67
C PHE A 371 16.46 11.62 0.42
N SER A 372 15.19 11.33 0.16
CA SER A 372 14.41 11.91 -0.93
C SER A 372 13.74 13.22 -0.51
N ILE A 373 13.14 13.92 -1.48
CA ILE A 373 12.29 15.10 -1.22
C ILE A 373 10.84 14.73 -0.84
N LEU A 374 10.51 13.42 -0.75
CA LEU A 374 9.16 12.94 -0.53
C LEU A 374 8.59 13.21 0.88
N PRO A 375 9.37 13.24 1.99
CA PRO A 375 8.83 13.49 3.32
C PRO A 375 8.36 14.94 3.51
N VAL A 376 7.19 15.28 2.99
CA VAL A 376 6.59 16.62 3.10
C VAL A 376 5.41 16.62 4.07
N SER A 377 4.65 15.52 4.11
CA SER A 377 3.49 15.37 4.98
C SER A 377 3.39 13.95 5.56
N LEU A 378 2.50 13.74 6.53
CA LEU A 378 2.24 12.39 7.05
C LEU A 378 1.59 11.47 6.01
N PHE A 379 0.91 12.03 5.02
CA PHE A 379 0.33 11.26 3.92
C PHE A 379 1.41 10.55 3.09
N ASP A 380 2.57 11.20 2.90
CA ASP A 380 3.67 10.64 2.13
C ASP A 380 4.33 9.42 2.79
N THR A 381 3.97 9.13 4.06
CA THR A 381 4.40 7.90 4.75
C THR A 381 3.94 6.63 4.03
N ARG A 382 2.96 6.71 3.12
CA ARG A 382 2.55 5.63 2.24
C ARG A 382 3.72 4.97 1.50
N GLU A 383 4.75 5.74 1.14
CA GLU A 383 5.98 5.25 0.51
C GLU A 383 6.79 4.28 1.40
N THR A 384 6.59 4.37 2.72
CA THR A 384 7.27 3.50 3.69
C THR A 384 6.33 2.48 4.34
N ILE A 385 5.14 2.28 3.79
CA ILE A 385 4.07 1.46 4.38
C ILE A 385 4.51 0.00 4.63
N ALA A 386 5.49 -0.51 3.85
CA ALA A 386 6.08 -1.83 4.02
C ALA A 386 6.65 -2.10 5.42
N VAL A 387 7.02 -1.03 6.15
CA VAL A 387 7.56 -1.13 7.53
C VAL A 387 6.58 -1.84 8.47
N LEU A 388 5.26 -1.63 8.31
CA LEU A 388 4.23 -2.25 9.14
C LEU A 388 4.15 -3.78 8.91
N PRO A 389 3.82 -4.30 7.71
CA PRO A 389 3.71 -5.74 7.48
C PRO A 389 5.04 -6.47 7.67
N PHE A 390 6.16 -5.88 7.24
CA PHE A 390 7.48 -6.49 7.40
C PHE A 390 7.89 -6.57 8.87
N GLY A 391 7.72 -5.48 9.62
CA GLY A 391 7.99 -5.44 11.06
C GLY A 391 7.12 -6.42 11.84
N ALA A 392 5.85 -6.53 11.50
CA ALA A 392 4.93 -7.50 12.13
C ALA A 392 5.35 -8.95 11.87
N VAL A 393 5.77 -9.29 10.64
CA VAL A 393 6.34 -10.63 10.34
C VAL A 393 7.58 -10.89 11.19
N LEU A 394 8.50 -9.93 11.28
CA LEU A 394 9.73 -10.04 12.07
C LEU A 394 9.42 -10.22 13.56
N ALA A 395 8.47 -9.46 14.11
CA ALA A 395 7.98 -9.64 15.48
C ALA A 395 7.46 -11.06 15.69
N GLY A 396 6.55 -11.54 14.85
CA GLY A 396 5.95 -12.86 14.97
C GLY A 396 6.95 -14.01 14.81
N ARG A 397 7.92 -13.89 13.91
CA ARG A 397 8.94 -14.94 13.69
C ARG A 397 9.97 -15.04 14.81
N LEU A 398 10.48 -13.92 15.30
CA LEU A 398 11.71 -13.86 16.08
C LEU A 398 11.49 -13.62 17.58
N VAL A 399 10.40 -12.93 17.98
CA VAL A 399 10.15 -12.57 19.37
C VAL A 399 9.68 -13.77 20.21
N PRO A 400 8.70 -14.60 19.80
CA PRO A 400 8.19 -15.68 20.65
C PRO A 400 9.25 -16.69 21.07
N GLY A 401 10.21 -16.99 20.19
CA GLY A 401 11.33 -17.89 20.52
C GLY A 401 12.24 -17.35 21.64
N THR A 402 12.33 -16.02 21.77
CA THR A 402 13.07 -15.37 22.85
C THR A 402 12.28 -15.38 24.15
N LEU A 403 11.00 -15.04 24.09
CA LEU A 403 10.11 -15.07 25.25
C LEU A 403 9.98 -16.47 25.85
N ALA A 404 10.04 -17.51 25.02
CA ALA A 404 10.02 -18.90 25.47
C ALA A 404 11.25 -19.28 26.32
N ARG A 405 12.35 -18.53 26.28
CA ARG A 405 13.55 -18.73 27.10
C ARG A 405 13.45 -18.10 28.49
N LEU A 406 12.43 -17.25 28.71
CA LEU A 406 12.19 -16.64 30.01
C LEU A 406 11.81 -17.68 31.08
N PRO A 407 12.07 -17.40 32.36
CA PRO A 407 11.71 -18.28 33.48
C PRO A 407 10.23 -18.68 33.43
N ARG A 408 9.94 -19.91 33.73
CA ARG A 408 8.56 -20.45 33.69
C ARG A 408 7.57 -19.64 34.50
N ARG A 409 8.01 -19.00 35.59
CA ARG A 409 7.18 -18.14 36.47
C ARG A 409 6.64 -16.88 35.77
N LEU A 410 7.33 -16.39 34.71
CA LEU A 410 6.88 -15.19 33.97
C LEU A 410 5.92 -15.50 32.81
N ARG A 411 5.80 -16.78 32.41
CA ARG A 411 4.97 -17.18 31.27
C ARG A 411 3.47 -16.90 31.46
N PRO A 412 2.84 -17.13 32.64
CA PRO A 412 1.44 -16.77 32.85
C PRO A 412 1.22 -15.26 32.72
N THR A 413 2.09 -14.44 33.34
CA THR A 413 2.00 -12.97 33.27
C THR A 413 2.10 -12.49 31.82
N LEU A 414 3.05 -13.02 31.05
CA LEU A 414 3.19 -12.69 29.61
C LEU A 414 1.98 -13.14 28.79
N ALA A 415 1.41 -14.30 29.08
CA ALA A 415 0.20 -14.77 28.41
C ALA A 415 -1.00 -13.86 28.72
N CYS A 416 -1.18 -13.46 29.97
CA CYS A 416 -2.23 -12.50 30.37
C CYS A 416 -2.00 -11.14 29.72
N ALA A 417 -0.77 -10.61 29.72
CA ALA A 417 -0.45 -9.34 29.05
C ALA A 417 -0.72 -9.40 27.55
N SER A 418 -0.30 -10.48 26.87
CA SER A 418 -0.56 -10.65 25.43
C SER A 418 -2.06 -10.77 25.12
N ALA A 419 -2.83 -11.47 25.97
CA ALA A 419 -4.27 -11.56 25.84
C ALA A 419 -4.96 -10.19 26.06
N GLY A 420 -4.47 -9.40 27.02
CA GLY A 420 -4.93 -8.05 27.26
C GLY A 420 -4.67 -7.11 26.07
N VAL A 421 -3.47 -7.14 25.50
CA VAL A 421 -3.13 -6.39 24.28
C VAL A 421 -4.03 -6.79 23.11
N LEU A 422 -4.22 -8.08 22.89
CA LEU A 422 -5.11 -8.56 21.81
C LEU A 422 -6.58 -8.13 22.06
N ALA A 423 -7.05 -8.17 23.29
CA ALA A 423 -8.39 -7.69 23.65
C ALA A 423 -8.53 -6.19 23.37
N CYS A 424 -7.51 -5.37 23.65
CA CYS A 424 -7.52 -3.95 23.31
C CYS A 424 -7.58 -3.74 21.80
N TYR A 425 -6.82 -4.50 21.00
CA TYR A 425 -6.89 -4.41 19.53
C TYR A 425 -8.26 -4.83 18.98
N LEU A 426 -8.87 -5.89 19.53
CA LEU A 426 -10.23 -6.30 19.16
C LEU A 426 -11.26 -5.23 19.52
N ALA A 427 -11.10 -4.60 20.68
CA ALA A 427 -11.97 -3.48 21.08
C ALA A 427 -11.80 -2.26 20.17
N ALA A 428 -10.56 -1.94 19.78
CA ALA A 428 -10.26 -0.85 18.84
C ALA A 428 -10.87 -1.12 17.45
N LEU A 429 -10.71 -2.35 16.94
CA LEU A 429 -11.36 -2.75 15.68
C LEU A 429 -12.88 -2.64 15.81
N GLY A 430 -13.46 -3.13 16.89
CA GLY A 430 -14.89 -3.04 17.16
C GLY A 430 -15.38 -1.60 17.23
N TYR A 431 -14.60 -0.70 17.83
CA TYR A 431 -14.89 0.73 17.85
C TYR A 431 -14.90 1.32 16.43
N GLY A 432 -13.86 1.07 15.61
CA GLY A 432 -13.81 1.54 14.23
C GLY A 432 -14.99 1.03 13.38
N VAL A 433 -15.32 -0.26 13.49
CA VAL A 433 -16.45 -0.89 12.79
C VAL A 433 -17.81 -0.30 13.19
N ALA A 434 -17.92 0.19 14.42
CA ALA A 434 -19.17 0.77 14.96
C ALA A 434 -19.38 2.25 14.56
N GLN A 435 -18.36 2.91 13.99
CA GLN A 435 -18.51 4.30 13.57
C GLN A 435 -19.41 4.43 12.34
N SER A 436 -20.03 5.60 12.19
CA SER A 436 -20.84 5.93 11.02
C SER A 436 -19.95 6.02 9.77
N PRO A 437 -20.48 5.65 8.60
CA PRO A 437 -19.79 5.91 7.34
C PRO A 437 -19.48 7.39 7.18
N ALA A 438 -18.34 7.70 6.56
CA ALA A 438 -18.00 9.06 6.20
C ALA A 438 -19.01 9.59 5.15
N THR A 439 -19.27 10.89 5.21
CA THR A 439 -20.04 11.56 4.17
C THR A 439 -19.09 12.04 3.09
N ASN A 440 -19.31 11.58 1.87
CA ASN A 440 -18.60 12.08 0.71
C ASN A 440 -19.38 13.29 0.14
N THR A 441 -18.73 14.45 0.12
CA THR A 441 -19.34 15.71 -0.39
C THR A 441 -19.57 15.62 -1.89
N GLU A 442 -18.67 14.96 -2.60
CA GLU A 442 -18.69 14.74 -4.05
C GLU A 442 -19.81 13.79 -4.44
N GLN A 443 -20.05 12.74 -3.67
CA GLN A 443 -21.21 11.87 -3.86
C GLN A 443 -22.54 12.62 -3.68
N ALA A 444 -22.58 13.56 -2.74
CA ALA A 444 -23.80 14.29 -2.43
C ALA A 444 -24.22 15.27 -3.54
N ILE A 445 -23.31 15.74 -4.41
CA ILE A 445 -23.67 16.64 -5.51
C ILE A 445 -24.18 15.88 -6.74
N VAL A 446 -23.88 14.59 -6.90
CA VAL A 446 -24.28 13.79 -8.08
C VAL A 446 -25.76 13.89 -8.40
N PRO A 447 -26.71 13.65 -7.45
CA PRO A 447 -28.14 13.78 -7.75
C PRO A 447 -28.56 15.17 -8.19
N TRP A 448 -27.87 16.22 -7.70
CA TRP A 448 -28.15 17.59 -8.09
C TRP A 448 -27.69 17.87 -9.54
N LEU A 449 -26.51 17.40 -9.93
CA LEU A 449 -26.00 17.51 -11.31
C LEU A 449 -26.91 16.77 -12.29
N GLU A 450 -27.34 15.57 -11.95
CA GLU A 450 -28.27 14.77 -12.77
C GLU A 450 -29.62 15.47 -12.96
N ALA A 451 -30.17 16.04 -11.87
CA ALA A 451 -31.45 16.76 -11.91
C ALA A 451 -31.39 18.04 -12.79
N HIS A 452 -30.20 18.62 -12.94
CA HIS A 452 -29.95 19.78 -13.80
C HIS A 452 -29.45 19.41 -15.19
N HIS A 453 -29.42 18.11 -15.54
CA HIS A 453 -28.91 17.59 -16.81
C HIS A 453 -27.46 17.98 -17.11
N LEU A 454 -26.66 18.18 -16.06
CA LEU A 454 -25.23 18.47 -16.14
C LEU A 454 -24.44 17.16 -16.06
N THR A 455 -24.25 16.54 -17.23
CA THR A 455 -23.66 15.20 -17.33
C THR A 455 -22.18 15.20 -17.68
N THR A 456 -21.66 16.29 -18.28
CA THR A 456 -20.25 16.36 -18.66
C THR A 456 -19.67 17.74 -18.38
N GLY A 457 -18.59 17.76 -17.61
CA GLY A 457 -17.93 18.98 -17.18
C GLY A 457 -16.44 18.80 -16.93
N ILE A 458 -15.82 19.84 -16.41
CA ILE A 458 -14.42 19.87 -15.99
C ILE A 458 -14.31 20.33 -14.54
N GLY A 459 -13.31 19.81 -13.84
CA GLY A 459 -13.06 20.12 -12.44
C GLY A 459 -11.61 19.85 -12.04
N THR A 460 -11.31 20.03 -10.76
CA THR A 460 -10.00 19.65 -10.22
C THR A 460 -9.89 18.12 -10.13
N TYR A 461 -8.69 17.62 -9.85
CA TYR A 461 -8.42 16.18 -9.80
C TYR A 461 -9.32 15.44 -8.81
N THR A 462 -9.49 15.99 -7.62
CA THR A 462 -10.27 15.36 -6.56
C THR A 462 -11.74 15.27 -6.93
N GLU A 463 -12.35 16.39 -7.26
CA GLU A 463 -13.78 16.45 -7.58
C GLU A 463 -14.10 15.68 -8.87
N ALA A 464 -13.23 15.78 -9.89
CA ALA A 464 -13.45 15.13 -11.16
C ALA A 464 -13.51 13.60 -11.04
N ASN A 465 -12.52 13.00 -10.41
CA ASN A 465 -12.43 11.56 -10.28
C ASN A 465 -13.53 11.02 -9.35
N LEU A 466 -13.71 11.62 -8.17
CA LEU A 466 -14.72 11.19 -7.21
C LEU A 466 -16.14 11.29 -7.77
N ILE A 467 -16.53 12.42 -8.37
CA ILE A 467 -17.88 12.58 -8.94
C ILE A 467 -18.12 11.59 -10.08
N THR A 468 -17.13 11.36 -10.92
CA THR A 468 -17.24 10.42 -12.04
C THR A 468 -17.45 8.99 -11.53
N VAL A 469 -16.64 8.55 -10.55
CA VAL A 469 -16.76 7.22 -9.95
C VAL A 469 -18.07 7.10 -9.14
N ASP A 470 -18.39 8.06 -8.30
CA ASP A 470 -19.58 8.05 -7.43
C ASP A 470 -20.89 8.04 -8.23
N SER A 471 -20.88 8.66 -9.41
CA SER A 471 -22.02 8.62 -10.31
C SER A 471 -22.13 7.31 -11.11
N GLY A 472 -21.11 6.43 -11.04
CA GLY A 472 -21.02 5.27 -11.93
C GLY A 472 -20.80 5.67 -13.40
N GLY A 473 -20.11 6.77 -13.64
CA GLY A 473 -19.85 7.32 -14.98
C GLY A 473 -21.01 8.07 -15.62
N ARG A 474 -22.16 8.25 -14.92
CA ARG A 474 -23.32 8.98 -15.47
C ARG A 474 -23.08 10.50 -15.53
N VAL A 475 -22.27 11.02 -14.62
CA VAL A 475 -21.73 12.37 -14.64
C VAL A 475 -20.23 12.27 -14.84
N ALA A 476 -19.74 12.68 -16.00
CA ALA A 476 -18.34 12.61 -16.37
C ALA A 476 -17.69 13.98 -16.17
N VAL A 477 -17.03 14.16 -15.04
CA VAL A 477 -16.20 15.35 -14.80
C VAL A 477 -14.76 15.03 -15.17
N ARG A 478 -14.12 15.86 -16.01
CA ARG A 478 -12.77 15.63 -16.52
C ARG A 478 -11.79 16.53 -15.80
N THR A 479 -10.65 15.95 -15.44
CA THR A 479 -9.67 16.63 -14.60
C THR A 479 -8.84 17.64 -15.38
N VAL A 480 -8.79 18.88 -14.92
CA VAL A 480 -7.93 19.95 -15.44
C VAL A 480 -7.04 20.47 -14.32
N SER A 481 -5.84 20.91 -14.67
CA SER A 481 -4.96 21.62 -13.76
C SER A 481 -4.71 23.02 -14.25
N TRP A 482 -4.63 23.94 -13.30
CA TRP A 482 -4.31 25.33 -13.55
C TRP A 482 -2.80 25.58 -13.44
N ARG A 483 -2.28 26.44 -14.32
CA ARG A 483 -0.93 27.02 -14.22
C ARG A 483 -1.00 28.54 -14.27
N SER A 484 -0.09 29.19 -13.57
CA SER A 484 0.05 30.66 -13.60
C SER A 484 0.33 31.25 -15.00
N SER A 485 0.73 30.40 -15.95
CA SER A 485 1.00 30.77 -17.35
C SER A 485 -0.18 30.57 -18.29
N GLY A 486 -1.36 30.19 -17.82
CA GLY A 486 -2.55 29.88 -18.62
C GLY A 486 -3.08 28.47 -18.44
N ASP A 487 -4.18 28.19 -19.11
CA ASP A 487 -4.93 26.94 -18.98
C ASP A 487 -4.23 25.77 -19.58
N VAL A 488 -4.28 24.68 -18.88
CA VAL A 488 -3.75 23.44 -19.41
C VAL A 488 -4.68 22.31 -19.02
N PRO A 489 -5.06 21.45 -19.98
CA PRO A 489 -5.57 20.15 -19.64
C PRO A 489 -4.62 19.53 -18.64
N ARG A 490 -5.15 18.89 -17.64
CA ARG A 490 -4.30 18.20 -16.69
C ARG A 490 -3.40 17.21 -17.39
N ASN A 491 -2.20 17.14 -16.93
CA ASN A 491 -1.17 16.28 -17.50
C ASN A 491 -0.69 15.19 -16.52
N PHE A 492 -1.48 14.90 -15.50
CA PHE A 492 -1.19 13.90 -14.47
C PHE A 492 -2.44 13.09 -14.19
N GLU A 493 -2.38 11.76 -14.37
CA GLU A 493 -3.49 10.83 -14.16
C GLU A 493 -4.76 11.26 -14.89
N TYR A 494 -4.69 11.21 -16.21
CA TYR A 494 -5.80 11.56 -17.09
C TYR A 494 -5.69 10.82 -18.42
N ASP A 495 -6.81 10.70 -19.13
CA ASP A 495 -6.84 10.28 -20.53
C ASP A 495 -6.97 11.51 -21.46
N ALA A 496 -5.98 11.69 -22.35
CA ALA A 496 -5.95 12.78 -23.32
C ALA A 496 -7.16 12.76 -24.28
N ASN A 497 -7.74 11.58 -24.52
CA ASN A 497 -8.91 11.41 -25.39
C ASN A 497 -10.14 12.14 -24.82
N TRP A 498 -10.24 12.31 -23.50
CA TRP A 498 -11.35 13.03 -22.86
C TRP A 498 -11.47 14.47 -23.35
N PHE A 499 -10.39 15.07 -23.79
CA PHE A 499 -10.32 16.48 -24.21
C PHE A 499 -10.41 16.68 -25.72
N ASN A 500 -10.73 15.63 -26.49
CA ASN A 500 -10.98 15.75 -27.91
C ASN A 500 -12.39 16.33 -28.16
N PRO A 501 -12.54 17.61 -28.61
CA PRO A 501 -13.84 18.24 -28.77
C PRO A 501 -14.69 17.64 -29.88
N GLN A 502 -14.10 16.87 -30.80
CA GLN A 502 -14.83 16.17 -31.84
C GLN A 502 -15.56 14.93 -31.34
N GLN A 503 -15.12 14.38 -30.22
CA GLN A 503 -15.64 13.14 -29.64
C GLN A 503 -16.31 13.35 -28.28
N ASN A 504 -15.93 14.41 -27.58
CA ASN A 504 -16.38 14.69 -26.23
C ASN A 504 -16.96 16.10 -26.11
N TYR A 505 -17.76 16.28 -25.07
CA TYR A 505 -18.45 17.53 -24.78
C TYR A 505 -18.33 17.83 -23.29
N ALA A 506 -18.10 19.09 -22.93
CA ALA A 506 -18.18 19.57 -21.56
C ALA A 506 -18.77 20.97 -21.56
N ASN A 507 -19.75 21.24 -20.71
CA ASN A 507 -20.42 22.52 -20.67
C ASN A 507 -20.50 23.16 -19.27
N PHE A 508 -19.90 22.54 -18.27
CA PHE A 508 -19.80 23.16 -16.95
C PHE A 508 -18.40 23.00 -16.34
N VAL A 509 -18.09 23.94 -15.46
CA VAL A 509 -16.92 23.89 -14.58
C VAL A 509 -17.42 23.79 -13.16
N LEU A 510 -16.82 22.88 -12.38
CA LEU A 510 -17.14 22.67 -10.99
C LEU A 510 -15.92 22.98 -10.11
N THR A 511 -16.14 23.79 -9.08
CA THR A 511 -15.13 24.13 -8.06
C THR A 511 -15.70 23.92 -6.67
N ASN A 512 -14.87 23.46 -5.73
CA ASN A 512 -15.28 23.27 -4.33
C ASN A 512 -14.66 24.39 -3.46
N THR A 513 -15.48 25.24 -2.87
CA THR A 513 -15.03 26.35 -2.03
C THR A 513 -14.68 25.93 -0.60
N ALA A 514 -15.04 24.71 -0.17
CA ALA A 514 -14.60 24.17 1.13
C ALA A 514 -13.11 23.85 1.12
N ASP A 515 -12.57 23.50 -0.03
CA ASP A 515 -11.14 23.42 -0.22
C ASP A 515 -10.61 24.87 -0.39
N ASN A 516 -10.21 25.49 0.72
CA ASN A 516 -9.69 26.85 0.74
C ASN A 516 -8.34 27.00 -0.01
N GLY A 517 -7.87 25.92 -0.63
CA GLY A 517 -6.63 25.90 -1.39
C GLY A 517 -5.37 26.13 -0.56
N LEU A 518 -5.46 26.09 0.76
CA LEU A 518 -4.31 26.34 1.64
C LEU A 518 -3.86 25.04 2.31
N ASN A 519 -2.55 24.85 2.33
CA ASN A 519 -1.91 23.89 3.22
C ASN A 519 -1.93 24.41 4.67
N GLU A 520 -1.63 23.57 5.63
CA GLU A 520 -1.56 23.89 7.06
C GLU A 520 -0.57 25.04 7.38
N ASN A 521 0.46 25.18 6.58
CA ASN A 521 1.44 26.26 6.69
C ASN A 521 1.01 27.57 5.99
N GLY A 522 -0.23 27.65 5.49
CA GLY A 522 -0.77 28.80 4.78
C GLY A 522 -0.29 28.94 3.33
N THR A 523 0.46 27.97 2.80
CA THR A 523 0.83 27.93 1.38
C THR A 523 -0.34 27.38 0.55
N ILE A 524 -0.46 27.84 -0.71
CA ILE A 524 -1.53 27.40 -1.61
C ILE A 524 -1.35 25.90 -1.92
N ARG A 525 -2.38 25.10 -1.67
CA ARG A 525 -2.46 23.72 -2.18
C ARG A 525 -2.52 23.78 -3.70
N ARG A 526 -1.55 23.18 -4.35
CA ARG A 526 -1.35 23.29 -5.80
C ARG A 526 -2.44 22.67 -6.67
N ASN A 527 -3.30 21.83 -6.12
CA ASN A 527 -4.25 21.01 -6.89
C ASN A 527 -5.73 21.23 -6.55
N SER A 528 -6.06 22.13 -5.64
CA SER A 528 -7.35 22.09 -4.99
C SER A 528 -8.44 23.01 -5.56
N MET A 529 -8.11 24.03 -6.30
CA MET A 529 -9.15 24.89 -6.91
C MET A 529 -8.73 25.38 -8.29
N ILE A 530 -9.69 25.40 -9.22
CA ILE A 530 -9.58 26.29 -10.38
C ILE A 530 -9.98 27.69 -9.86
N PRO A 531 -9.06 28.65 -9.66
CA PRO A 531 -9.43 29.99 -9.20
C PRO A 531 -10.36 30.64 -10.21
N LEU A 532 -11.32 31.47 -9.75
CA LEU A 532 -12.19 32.24 -10.63
C LEU A 532 -11.45 32.95 -11.78
N PRO A 533 -10.28 33.60 -11.56
CA PRO A 533 -9.47 34.15 -12.64
C PRO A 533 -8.99 33.13 -13.68
N ALA A 534 -8.85 31.89 -13.29
CA ALA A 534 -8.46 30.80 -14.18
C ALA A 534 -9.54 30.38 -15.14
N ILE A 535 -10.78 30.51 -14.74
CA ILE A 535 -11.95 30.26 -15.60
C ILE A 535 -12.10 31.35 -16.62
N GLU A 536 -11.78 32.62 -16.29
CA GLU A 536 -11.69 33.71 -17.25
C GLU A 536 -10.60 33.45 -18.29
N ALA A 537 -9.53 32.75 -17.93
CA ALA A 537 -8.45 32.39 -18.83
C ALA A 537 -8.78 31.19 -19.75
N LEU A 538 -9.84 30.44 -19.52
CA LEU A 538 -10.36 29.45 -20.49
C LEU A 538 -10.85 30.09 -21.78
N HIS A 539 -10.83 31.43 -21.89
CA HIS A 539 -11.35 32.20 -23.04
C HIS A 539 -12.79 31.82 -23.45
N ALA A 540 -13.49 31.10 -22.53
CA ALA A 540 -14.85 30.64 -22.77
C ALA A 540 -15.90 31.74 -22.63
N GLY A 541 -15.47 32.95 -22.25
CA GLY A 541 -16.37 34.05 -21.94
C GLY A 541 -17.17 33.83 -20.64
N PRO A 542 -18.11 34.74 -20.32
CA PRO A 542 -18.89 34.60 -19.09
C PRO A 542 -19.81 33.39 -19.15
N PRO A 543 -20.01 32.68 -18.02
CA PRO A 543 -20.94 31.56 -17.94
C PRO A 543 -22.39 32.04 -18.16
N ALA A 544 -23.21 31.21 -18.79
CA ALA A 544 -24.63 31.46 -18.97
C ALA A 544 -25.40 31.37 -17.64
N HIS A 545 -24.98 30.46 -16.76
CA HIS A 545 -25.56 30.28 -15.45
C HIS A 545 -24.47 29.97 -14.42
N VAL A 546 -24.65 30.43 -13.18
CA VAL A 546 -23.83 30.11 -12.03
C VAL A 546 -24.74 29.57 -10.93
N TYR A 547 -24.44 28.38 -10.45
CA TYR A 547 -25.16 27.71 -9.35
C TYR A 547 -24.25 27.56 -8.16
N HIS A 548 -24.85 27.59 -6.97
CA HIS A 548 -24.17 27.27 -5.72
C HIS A 548 -24.91 26.12 -5.05
N TYR A 549 -24.22 25.02 -4.79
CA TYR A 549 -24.73 23.87 -4.09
C TYR A 549 -23.78 23.49 -2.96
N LYS A 550 -24.20 23.72 -1.71
CA LYS A 550 -23.33 23.56 -0.54
C LYS A 550 -22.01 24.34 -0.73
N THR A 551 -20.90 23.62 -0.78
CA THR A 551 -19.55 24.17 -0.98
C THR A 551 -19.14 24.27 -2.45
N PHE A 552 -19.98 23.77 -3.35
CA PHE A 552 -19.66 23.78 -4.78
C PHE A 552 -20.18 25.03 -5.48
N THR A 553 -19.37 25.57 -6.39
CA THR A 553 -19.77 26.54 -7.40
C THR A 553 -19.71 25.86 -8.76
N ILE A 554 -20.85 25.88 -9.47
CA ILE A 554 -21.01 25.25 -10.77
C ILE A 554 -21.32 26.35 -11.80
N MET A 555 -20.43 26.51 -12.75
CA MET A 555 -20.56 27.49 -13.82
C MET A 555 -20.89 26.78 -15.13
N VAL A 556 -21.92 27.20 -15.83
CA VAL A 556 -22.45 26.49 -17.01
C VAL A 556 -22.41 27.40 -18.22
N TRP A 557 -21.98 26.87 -19.36
CA TRP A 557 -21.93 27.47 -20.66
C TRP A 557 -22.89 26.79 -21.63
N ASN A 558 -23.26 27.50 -22.73
CA ASN A 558 -24.12 26.97 -23.78
C ASN A 558 -23.34 26.37 -24.97
N HIS A 559 -22.04 26.13 -24.82
CA HIS A 559 -21.16 25.57 -25.84
C HIS A 559 -20.19 24.58 -25.24
N ASN A 560 -19.43 23.88 -26.10
CA ASN A 560 -18.45 22.90 -25.67
C ASN A 560 -17.16 23.58 -25.17
N LEU A 561 -16.89 23.54 -23.89
CA LEU A 561 -15.70 24.13 -23.29
C LEU A 561 -14.39 23.49 -23.81
N LEU A 562 -14.45 22.25 -24.31
CA LEU A 562 -13.27 21.57 -24.84
C LEU A 562 -12.74 22.25 -26.13
N ASP A 563 -13.57 22.97 -26.87
CA ASP A 563 -13.14 23.76 -28.03
C ASP A 563 -12.21 24.91 -27.62
N ASP A 564 -12.40 25.44 -26.43
CA ASP A 564 -11.60 26.55 -25.89
C ASP A 564 -10.28 26.05 -25.29
N LEU A 565 -10.27 24.87 -24.63
CA LEU A 565 -9.07 24.23 -24.10
C LEU A 565 -8.07 23.84 -25.20
N GLY A 566 -8.53 23.45 -26.39
CA GLY A 566 -7.68 23.01 -27.51
C GLY A 566 -6.92 24.10 -28.23
N ARG A 567 -7.24 25.39 -28.02
CA ARG A 567 -6.61 26.51 -28.74
C ARG A 567 -5.24 26.91 -28.21
N HIS A 568 -4.85 26.43 -27.06
CA HIS A 568 -3.53 26.65 -26.48
C HIS A 568 -2.90 25.30 -26.06
N PRO A 569 -2.46 24.46 -27.02
CA PRO A 569 -1.70 23.27 -26.66
C PRO A 569 -0.37 23.72 -26.06
N SER A 570 -0.31 23.83 -24.76
CA SER A 570 0.97 24.02 -24.10
C SER A 570 1.78 22.73 -24.23
N THR A 571 2.82 22.81 -25.02
CA THR A 571 4.01 21.98 -25.00
C THR A 571 3.81 20.47 -25.17
N THR A 572 4.59 19.94 -26.06
CA THR A 572 4.89 18.53 -26.36
C THR A 572 4.71 17.60 -25.15
N PRO A 573 3.99 16.48 -25.28
CA PRO A 573 3.96 15.45 -24.25
C PRO A 573 5.39 15.06 -23.89
N GLY A 574 5.76 15.15 -22.63
CA GLY A 574 7.07 14.74 -22.12
C GLY A 574 8.03 15.88 -21.74
N GLN A 575 7.67 17.15 -21.91
CA GLN A 575 8.48 18.28 -21.43
C GLN A 575 7.69 19.16 -20.46
N ILE A 576 7.47 18.65 -19.26
CA ILE A 576 7.21 19.50 -18.13
C ILE A 576 8.44 19.44 -17.26
N PRO A 577 9.26 20.48 -17.23
CA PRO A 577 10.16 20.61 -16.10
C PRO A 577 9.26 20.77 -14.88
N CYS A 578 9.27 19.81 -13.99
CA CYS A 578 8.93 20.05 -12.59
C CYS A 578 10.01 21.01 -12.06
N SER A 579 9.88 22.31 -12.41
CA SER A 579 10.56 23.35 -11.68
C SER A 579 9.71 23.61 -10.45
N ASP A 580 10.27 23.39 -9.27
CA ASP A 580 9.85 23.87 -7.92
C ASP A 580 8.35 23.94 -7.57
N GLU A 581 7.45 23.55 -8.47
CA GLU A 581 6.00 23.66 -8.36
C GLU A 581 5.26 22.31 -8.44
N CYS A 582 5.95 21.18 -8.43
CA CYS A 582 5.37 19.82 -8.48
C CYS A 582 5.71 18.98 -7.24
N VAL A 583 5.84 19.59 -6.07
CA VAL A 583 5.94 18.85 -4.79
C VAL A 583 4.74 19.17 -3.93
#